data_83ad5a99130b6467e960c58fe075c521
#
_entry.id   83ad5a99130b6467e960c58fe075c521
#
_cell.length_a   1.000
_cell.length_b   1.000
_cell.length_c   1.000
_cell.angle_alpha   90.00
_cell.angle_beta   90.00
_cell.angle_gamma   90.00
#
_symmetry.space_group_name_H-M   'P 1'
#
loop_
_entity.id
_entity.type
_entity.pdbx_description
1 polymer ?
#
loop_
_entity_poly.entity_id
_entity_poly.type
_entity_poly.pdbx_seq_one_letter_code
_entity_poly.pdbx_strand_id
1 'polypeptide(L)'
;MENASQDKREKNASYQPEMHVRNANSREIFKNNRLTSQFLRNYTDIPLLANVMPEDIEDVSEKYQAFLGVEFESDTIKKVYIRKADGTIEREVYVLSLIEHKSDIDYDVAMQLLRYMCVIWQEYKATQNKIQEGSSRRKNFRYPLIIPIVYYEGKRKWTADLNLKDRIEFSEEMEKYIPDFTYQVVSVRQYTNEELSEKHDEMSLVMLINKIQTEEDLSEFRKVSEEMVDSTYGNAPDEIKEIYKKILWSLLMKLKVPNEEASNIIGEIGGH
;
A
#
# COMPACT_ATOMS: atom_id res chain seq x y z
N MET A 1 40.68 -15.95 -15.70
CA MET A 1 39.56 -15.22 -16.36
C MET A 1 38.31 -15.22 -15.47
N GLU A 2 38.45 -15.01 -14.15
CA GLU A 2 37.33 -15.11 -13.17
C GLU A 2 37.05 -13.84 -12.38
N ASN A 3 37.75 -12.72 -12.67
CA ASN A 3 37.60 -11.48 -11.91
C ASN A 3 36.79 -10.36 -12.61
N ALA A 4 36.18 -10.62 -13.77
CA ALA A 4 35.44 -9.59 -14.53
C ALA A 4 33.90 -9.65 -14.37
N SER A 5 33.34 -10.66 -13.68
CA SER A 5 31.90 -10.87 -13.56
C SER A 5 31.33 -10.43 -12.21
N GLN A 6 32.14 -10.21 -11.18
CA GLN A 6 31.68 -9.72 -9.88
C GLN A 6 31.54 -8.19 -9.84
N ASP A 7 32.33 -7.45 -10.60
CA ASP A 7 32.34 -5.98 -10.60
C ASP A 7 31.15 -5.33 -11.34
N LYS A 8 30.30 -6.12 -12.03
CA LYS A 8 29.09 -5.61 -12.72
C LYS A 8 27.81 -5.72 -11.90
N ARG A 9 27.78 -6.44 -10.79
CA ARG A 9 26.60 -6.57 -9.93
C ARG A 9 26.52 -5.51 -8.83
N GLU A 10 27.64 -4.87 -8.48
CA GLU A 10 27.66 -3.83 -7.43
C GLU A 10 27.40 -2.40 -7.94
N LYS A 11 27.33 -2.17 -9.26
CA LYS A 11 27.16 -0.83 -9.84
C LYS A 11 25.72 -0.42 -10.15
N ASN A 12 24.71 -1.22 -9.85
CA ASN A 12 23.29 -0.89 -10.15
C ASN A 12 22.42 -0.57 -8.93
N ALA A 13 22.96 -0.41 -7.76
CA ALA A 13 22.27 0.26 -6.66
C ALA A 13 22.60 1.76 -6.74
N SER A 14 22.14 2.44 -7.79
CA SER A 14 22.16 3.90 -7.83
C SER A 14 21.24 4.39 -6.73
N TYR A 15 21.82 4.93 -5.67
CA TYR A 15 21.12 5.68 -4.63
C TYR A 15 20.24 6.74 -5.32
N GLN A 16 18.92 6.54 -5.29
CA GLN A 16 17.92 7.48 -5.80
C GLN A 16 17.22 8.12 -4.60
N PRO A 17 17.71 9.28 -4.11
CA PRO A 17 17.13 9.98 -2.94
C PRO A 17 15.64 10.26 -3.10
N GLU A 18 15.18 10.51 -4.33
CA GLU A 18 13.79 10.79 -4.65
C GLU A 18 12.85 9.60 -4.43
N MET A 19 13.34 8.38 -4.62
CA MET A 19 12.56 7.15 -4.39
C MET A 19 12.39 6.88 -2.90
N HIS A 20 13.44 7.12 -2.10
CA HIS A 20 13.36 6.96 -0.63
C HIS A 20 12.37 7.94 0.02
N VAL A 21 12.32 9.19 -0.44
CA VAL A 21 11.36 10.18 0.10
C VAL A 21 9.92 9.78 -0.23
N ARG A 22 9.68 9.27 -1.43
CA ARG A 22 8.35 8.83 -1.87
C ARG A 22 7.89 7.58 -1.12
N ASN A 23 8.78 6.62 -0.95
CA ASN A 23 8.53 5.41 -0.15
C ASN A 23 8.19 5.77 1.30
N ALA A 24 8.89 6.74 1.89
CA ALA A 24 8.62 7.22 3.24
C ALA A 24 7.21 7.85 3.35
N ASN A 25 6.81 8.68 2.39
CA ASN A 25 5.50 9.32 2.39
C ASN A 25 4.35 8.32 2.27
N SER A 26 4.46 7.35 1.37
CA SER A 26 3.42 6.34 1.19
C SER A 26 3.31 5.40 2.38
N ARG A 27 4.45 5.10 3.03
CA ARG A 27 4.44 4.36 4.29
C ARG A 27 3.68 5.13 5.38
N GLU A 28 3.81 6.47 5.46
CA GLU A 28 3.05 7.28 6.43
C GLU A 28 1.54 7.21 6.18
N ILE A 29 1.09 7.19 4.92
CA ILE A 29 -0.33 7.01 4.58
C ILE A 29 -0.86 5.72 5.21
N PHE A 30 -0.20 4.59 4.92
CA PHE A 30 -0.66 3.29 5.39
C PHE A 30 -0.28 2.98 6.84
N LYS A 31 0.59 3.74 7.50
CA LYS A 31 0.76 3.72 8.95
C LYS A 31 -0.43 4.32 9.68
N ASN A 32 -1.11 5.30 9.09
CA ASN A 32 -2.28 5.90 9.68
C ASN A 32 -3.49 4.96 9.54
N ASN A 33 -4.02 4.47 10.67
CA ASN A 33 -5.11 3.50 10.68
C ASN A 33 -6.42 4.07 10.15
N ARG A 34 -6.65 5.40 10.26
CA ARG A 34 -7.85 6.04 9.73
C ARG A 34 -7.83 6.03 8.19
N LEU A 35 -6.72 6.44 7.58
CA LEU A 35 -6.54 6.37 6.13
C LEU A 35 -6.57 4.91 5.64
N THR A 36 -5.89 4.01 6.34
CA THR A 36 -5.91 2.58 6.00
C THR A 36 -7.33 2.00 6.06
N SER A 37 -8.12 2.32 7.09
CA SER A 37 -9.49 1.81 7.20
C SER A 37 -10.39 2.32 6.08
N GLN A 38 -10.26 3.59 5.69
CA GLN A 38 -10.99 4.15 4.54
C GLN A 38 -10.56 3.47 3.24
N PHE A 39 -9.25 3.28 3.04
CA PHE A 39 -8.73 2.54 1.90
C PHE A 39 -9.33 1.14 1.80
N LEU A 40 -9.31 0.38 2.88
CA LEU A 40 -9.82 -0.99 2.90
C LEU A 40 -11.33 -1.05 2.63
N ARG A 41 -12.11 -0.11 3.19
CA ARG A 41 -13.57 -0.09 3.01
C ARG A 41 -14.02 0.42 1.65
N ASN A 42 -13.42 1.51 1.18
CA ASN A 42 -13.99 2.33 0.11
C ASN A 42 -13.30 2.12 -1.24
N TYR A 43 -12.13 1.46 -1.27
CA TYR A 43 -11.29 1.33 -2.47
C TYR A 43 -10.90 -0.12 -2.79
N THR A 44 -11.23 -1.07 -1.92
CA THR A 44 -11.06 -2.49 -2.21
C THR A 44 -12.42 -3.16 -2.40
N ASP A 45 -12.49 -4.12 -3.34
CA ASP A 45 -13.70 -4.91 -3.58
C ASP A 45 -13.71 -6.18 -2.72
N ILE A 46 -13.30 -6.05 -1.45
CA ILE A 46 -13.18 -7.17 -0.51
C ILE A 46 -14.28 -7.09 0.54
N PRO A 47 -15.37 -7.88 0.42
CA PRO A 47 -16.51 -7.76 1.33
C PRO A 47 -16.16 -7.92 2.80
N LEU A 48 -15.14 -8.74 3.10
CA LEU A 48 -14.66 -8.96 4.48
C LEU A 48 -14.13 -7.67 5.13
N LEU A 49 -13.65 -6.71 4.34
CA LEU A 49 -13.04 -5.46 4.81
C LEU A 49 -14.00 -4.26 4.78
N ALA A 50 -15.23 -4.44 4.28
CA ALA A 50 -16.18 -3.36 4.05
C ALA A 50 -16.61 -2.58 5.31
N ASN A 51 -16.43 -3.13 6.50
CA ASN A 51 -16.84 -2.52 7.77
C ASN A 51 -15.65 -2.30 8.73
N VAL A 52 -14.41 -2.40 8.27
CA VAL A 52 -13.22 -2.23 9.11
C VAL A 52 -13.09 -0.79 9.58
N MET A 53 -12.95 -0.58 10.88
CA MET A 53 -12.77 0.71 11.53
C MET A 53 -11.30 0.92 11.93
N PRO A 54 -10.84 2.16 12.19
CA PRO A 54 -9.44 2.42 12.57
C PRO A 54 -8.99 1.62 13.80
N GLU A 55 -9.87 1.41 14.78
CA GLU A 55 -9.62 0.63 16.00
C GLU A 55 -9.52 -0.88 15.78
N ASP A 56 -9.92 -1.36 14.61
CA ASP A 56 -9.78 -2.77 14.22
C ASP A 56 -8.43 -3.09 13.60
N ILE A 57 -7.55 -2.09 13.44
CA ILE A 57 -6.29 -2.22 12.70
C ILE A 57 -5.10 -2.08 13.67
N GLU A 58 -4.22 -3.08 13.65
CA GLU A 58 -2.93 -3.07 14.32
C GLU A 58 -1.81 -3.09 13.28
N ASP A 59 -0.92 -2.07 13.30
CA ASP A 59 0.28 -2.08 12.44
C ASP A 59 1.32 -3.03 13.03
N VAL A 60 1.62 -4.08 12.28
CA VAL A 60 2.62 -5.09 12.66
C VAL A 60 3.84 -5.09 11.72
N SER A 61 3.97 -4.10 10.86
CA SER A 61 5.00 -4.02 9.81
C SER A 61 6.42 -4.12 10.36
N GLU A 62 6.72 -3.44 11.47
CA GLU A 62 8.05 -3.42 12.07
C GLU A 62 8.53 -4.82 12.50
N LYS A 63 7.61 -5.67 12.95
CA LYS A 63 7.91 -7.06 13.33
C LYS A 63 8.51 -7.85 12.18
N TYR A 64 8.09 -7.55 10.95
CA TYR A 64 8.47 -8.30 9.76
C TYR A 64 9.62 -7.65 8.97
N GLN A 65 9.88 -6.37 9.19
CA GLN A 65 10.91 -5.61 8.47
C GLN A 65 12.31 -6.26 8.59
N ALA A 66 12.65 -6.80 9.74
CA ALA A 66 13.94 -7.48 9.96
C ALA A 66 14.11 -8.73 9.10
N PHE A 67 13.03 -9.38 8.69
CA PHE A 67 13.04 -10.60 7.88
C PHE A 67 12.90 -10.32 6.38
N LEU A 68 12.24 -9.22 6.01
CA LEU A 68 11.92 -8.88 4.62
C LEU A 68 12.96 -7.93 3.98
N GLY A 69 13.80 -7.30 4.81
CA GLY A 69 14.91 -6.48 4.34
C GLY A 69 14.49 -5.13 3.75
N VAL A 70 15.39 -4.52 2.98
CA VAL A 70 15.24 -3.16 2.42
C VAL A 70 14.09 -3.07 1.41
N GLU A 71 13.78 -4.16 0.71
CA GLU A 71 12.69 -4.20 -0.27
C GLU A 71 11.32 -3.93 0.36
N PHE A 72 11.20 -4.06 1.69
CA PHE A 72 9.96 -3.84 2.45
C PHE A 72 9.83 -2.42 3.03
N GLU A 73 10.61 -1.45 2.58
CA GLU A 73 10.62 -0.10 3.18
C GLU A 73 9.29 0.65 3.09
N SER A 74 8.57 0.53 1.96
CA SER A 74 7.29 1.21 1.73
C SER A 74 6.08 0.35 2.04
N ASP A 75 6.27 -0.96 2.11
CA ASP A 75 5.18 -1.92 2.26
C ASP A 75 4.70 -2.00 3.71
N THR A 76 3.46 -2.39 3.92
CA THR A 76 2.87 -2.50 5.25
C THR A 76 2.16 -3.82 5.46
N ILE A 77 2.21 -4.31 6.70
CA ILE A 77 1.45 -5.47 7.15
C ILE A 77 0.55 -5.02 8.29
N LYS A 78 -0.75 -5.13 8.08
CA LYS A 78 -1.77 -4.83 9.07
C LYS A 78 -2.42 -6.12 9.55
N LYS A 79 -2.57 -6.25 10.85
CA LYS A 79 -3.45 -7.23 11.45
C LYS A 79 -4.81 -6.57 11.63
N VAL A 80 -5.84 -7.16 11.06
CA VAL A 80 -7.19 -6.61 11.04
C VAL A 80 -8.12 -7.54 11.80
N TYR A 81 -8.85 -6.99 12.75
CA TYR A 81 -9.84 -7.71 13.57
C TYR A 81 -11.21 -7.60 12.93
N ILE A 82 -11.74 -8.71 12.45
CA ILE A 82 -13.08 -8.78 11.89
C ILE A 82 -14.07 -9.01 13.02
N ARG A 83 -15.07 -8.14 13.14
CA ARG A 83 -16.08 -8.18 14.19
C ARG A 83 -17.40 -8.77 13.71
N LYS A 84 -18.10 -9.43 14.63
CA LYS A 84 -19.51 -9.78 14.47
C LYS A 84 -20.40 -8.55 14.67
N ALA A 85 -21.67 -8.69 14.35
CA ALA A 85 -22.69 -7.65 14.57
C ALA A 85 -22.81 -7.19 16.04
N ASP A 86 -22.47 -8.05 17.01
CA ASP A 86 -22.46 -7.73 18.43
C ASP A 86 -21.19 -7.00 18.91
N GLY A 87 -20.26 -6.70 17.99
CA GLY A 87 -18.98 -6.03 18.27
C GLY A 87 -17.86 -6.94 18.75
N THR A 88 -18.14 -8.23 19.02
CA THR A 88 -17.09 -9.19 19.42
C THR A 88 -16.17 -9.55 18.24
N ILE A 89 -14.87 -9.78 18.50
CA ILE A 89 -13.93 -10.21 17.48
C ILE A 89 -14.28 -11.63 17.03
N GLU A 90 -14.56 -11.81 15.75
CA GLU A 90 -14.81 -13.11 15.14
C GLU A 90 -13.52 -13.81 14.75
N ARG A 91 -12.65 -13.06 14.08
CA ARG A 91 -11.35 -13.56 13.55
C ARG A 91 -10.38 -12.43 13.33
N GLU A 92 -9.12 -12.78 13.19
CA GLU A 92 -8.08 -11.90 12.73
C GLU A 92 -7.62 -12.31 11.32
N VAL A 93 -7.33 -11.32 10.49
CA VAL A 93 -6.75 -11.50 9.17
C VAL A 93 -5.54 -10.57 9.03
N TYR A 94 -4.62 -10.89 8.11
CA TYR A 94 -3.52 -10.01 7.78
C TYR A 94 -3.78 -9.36 6.42
N VAL A 95 -3.61 -8.06 6.35
CA VAL A 95 -3.60 -7.31 5.09
C VAL A 95 -2.16 -6.93 4.79
N LEU A 96 -1.66 -7.41 3.66
CA LEU A 96 -0.35 -7.08 3.12
C LEU A 96 -0.54 -6.06 2.01
N SER A 97 -0.16 -4.81 2.28
CA SER A 97 -0.21 -3.74 1.27
C SER A 97 1.18 -3.49 0.71
N LEU A 98 1.38 -3.86 -0.53
CA LEU A 98 2.57 -3.53 -1.32
C LEU A 98 2.31 -2.23 -2.08
N ILE A 99 3.25 -1.29 -1.99
CA ILE A 99 3.11 0.02 -2.57
C ILE A 99 4.04 0.14 -3.77
N GLU A 100 3.46 0.23 -4.96
CA GLU A 100 4.20 0.29 -6.22
C GLU A 100 4.13 1.70 -6.83
N HIS A 101 5.26 2.40 -6.82
CA HIS A 101 5.41 3.77 -7.32
C HIS A 101 5.99 3.88 -8.72
N LYS A 102 6.52 2.78 -9.26
CA LYS A 102 7.28 2.81 -10.50
C LYS A 102 6.38 3.04 -11.70
N SER A 103 6.90 3.74 -12.69
CA SER A 103 6.28 3.86 -14.00
C SER A 103 6.28 2.52 -14.74
N ASP A 104 7.20 1.64 -14.40
CA ASP A 104 7.35 0.31 -14.96
C ASP A 104 6.80 -0.71 -13.97
N ILE A 105 5.95 -1.59 -14.47
CA ILE A 105 5.29 -2.62 -13.69
C ILE A 105 6.30 -3.72 -13.38
N ASP A 106 6.40 -4.10 -12.11
CA ASP A 106 7.15 -5.28 -11.72
C ASP A 106 6.29 -6.53 -11.97
N TYR A 107 6.68 -7.32 -12.96
CA TYR A 107 5.99 -8.57 -13.28
C TYR A 107 6.27 -9.69 -12.28
N ASP A 108 7.21 -9.52 -11.34
CA ASP A 108 7.51 -10.51 -10.28
C ASP A 108 6.74 -10.26 -8.97
N VAL A 109 5.83 -9.31 -8.97
CA VAL A 109 5.06 -8.90 -7.78
C VAL A 109 4.34 -10.07 -7.08
N ALA A 110 3.78 -11.02 -7.84
CA ALA A 110 3.12 -12.20 -7.26
C ALA A 110 4.10 -13.06 -6.45
N MET A 111 5.34 -13.24 -6.93
CA MET A 111 6.38 -13.96 -6.20
C MET A 111 6.88 -13.19 -4.98
N GLN A 112 6.99 -11.87 -5.08
CA GLN A 112 7.32 -11.02 -3.93
C GLN A 112 6.26 -11.15 -2.83
N LEU A 113 4.98 -11.06 -3.18
CA LEU A 113 3.86 -11.25 -2.26
C LEU A 113 3.90 -12.63 -1.61
N LEU A 114 4.17 -13.71 -2.38
CA LEU A 114 4.30 -15.06 -1.83
C LEU A 114 5.42 -15.14 -0.76
N ARG A 115 6.58 -14.54 -1.03
CA ARG A 115 7.68 -14.47 -0.06
C ARG A 115 7.23 -13.81 1.25
N TYR A 116 6.52 -12.69 1.17
CA TYR A 116 6.01 -11.97 2.32
C TYR A 116 4.97 -12.80 3.10
N MET A 117 4.03 -13.44 2.39
CA MET A 117 3.04 -14.32 3.00
C MET A 117 3.71 -15.49 3.75
N CYS A 118 4.74 -16.10 3.17
CA CYS A 118 5.49 -17.18 3.82
C CYS A 118 6.15 -16.69 5.13
N VAL A 119 6.73 -15.50 5.14
CA VAL A 119 7.35 -14.92 6.36
C VAL A 119 6.30 -14.66 7.42
N ILE A 120 5.12 -14.09 7.05
CA ILE A 120 4.02 -13.86 7.99
C ILE A 120 3.56 -15.19 8.61
N TRP A 121 3.37 -16.23 7.82
CA TRP A 121 2.96 -17.54 8.33
C TRP A 121 4.02 -18.20 9.21
N GLN A 122 5.31 -18.06 8.88
CA GLN A 122 6.41 -18.57 9.71
C GLN A 122 6.42 -17.92 11.10
N GLU A 123 6.31 -16.59 11.15
CA GLU A 123 6.27 -15.83 12.39
C GLU A 123 4.98 -16.11 13.19
N TYR A 124 3.84 -16.23 12.54
CA TYR A 124 2.61 -16.64 13.19
C TYR A 124 2.77 -18.01 13.86
N LYS A 125 3.29 -18.99 13.12
CA LYS A 125 3.58 -20.34 13.64
C LYS A 125 4.52 -20.30 14.84
N ALA A 126 5.61 -19.51 14.77
CA ALA A 126 6.57 -19.36 15.86
C ALA A 126 5.90 -18.75 17.11
N THR A 127 5.07 -17.73 16.93
CA THR A 127 4.31 -17.07 18.00
C THR A 127 3.33 -18.05 18.67
N GLN A 128 2.57 -18.83 17.89
CA GLN A 128 1.61 -19.80 18.42
C GLN A 128 2.30 -20.92 19.21
N ASN A 129 3.48 -21.38 18.76
CA ASN A 129 4.26 -22.36 19.49
C ASN A 129 4.91 -21.82 20.78
N LYS A 130 5.18 -20.50 20.87
CA LYS A 130 5.59 -19.85 22.13
C LYS A 130 4.45 -19.77 23.14
N ILE A 131 3.21 -19.52 22.67
CA ILE A 131 2.01 -19.48 23.52
C ILE A 131 1.66 -20.90 24.03
N GLN A 132 1.72 -21.87 23.14
CA GLN A 132 1.45 -23.28 23.45
C GLN A 132 2.38 -24.17 22.64
N GLU A 133 3.33 -24.83 23.33
CA GLU A 133 4.28 -25.72 22.71
C GLU A 133 3.61 -26.79 21.84
N GLY A 134 4.12 -26.97 20.63
CA GLY A 134 3.60 -27.95 19.67
C GLY A 134 2.24 -27.62 19.05
N SER A 135 1.68 -26.43 19.30
CA SER A 135 0.37 -26.03 18.75
C SER A 135 0.29 -26.17 17.23
N SER A 136 1.36 -25.80 16.51
CA SER A 136 1.41 -25.89 15.04
C SER A 136 1.43 -27.30 14.46
N ARG A 137 1.66 -28.33 15.30
CA ARG A 137 1.63 -29.75 14.91
C ARG A 137 0.24 -30.38 15.04
N ARG A 138 -0.72 -29.66 15.59
CA ARG A 138 -2.07 -30.18 15.81
C ARG A 138 -2.87 -30.19 14.51
N LYS A 139 -3.71 -31.20 14.32
CA LYS A 139 -4.57 -31.35 13.13
C LYS A 139 -5.50 -30.16 12.87
N ASN A 140 -5.92 -29.47 13.92
CA ASN A 140 -6.81 -28.32 13.87
C ASN A 140 -6.09 -26.97 13.79
N PHE A 141 -4.77 -26.93 13.77
CA PHE A 141 -4.03 -25.70 13.55
C PHE A 141 -4.36 -25.12 12.17
N ARG A 142 -4.55 -23.81 12.13
CA ARG A 142 -4.78 -23.05 10.88
C ARG A 142 -3.89 -21.82 10.85
N TYR A 143 -3.35 -21.54 9.69
CA TYR A 143 -2.71 -20.28 9.42
C TYR A 143 -3.77 -19.18 9.23
N PRO A 144 -3.46 -17.92 9.57
CA PRO A 144 -4.37 -16.80 9.32
C PRO A 144 -4.52 -16.56 7.81
N LEU A 145 -5.67 -16.02 7.42
CA LEU A 145 -5.84 -15.49 6.08
C LEU A 145 -4.93 -14.27 5.89
N ILE A 146 -4.26 -14.21 4.75
CA ILE A 146 -3.51 -13.03 4.30
C ILE A 146 -4.18 -12.52 3.04
N ILE A 147 -4.47 -11.23 3.00
CA ILE A 147 -5.08 -10.54 1.86
C ILE A 147 -4.01 -9.65 1.24
N PRO A 148 -3.43 -10.03 0.09
CA PRO A 148 -2.42 -9.22 -0.58
C PRO A 148 -3.09 -8.17 -1.46
N ILE A 149 -2.67 -6.90 -1.31
CA ILE A 149 -3.16 -5.75 -2.06
C ILE A 149 -1.96 -4.99 -2.60
N VAL A 150 -2.03 -4.56 -3.85
CA VAL A 150 -1.07 -3.64 -4.47
C VAL A 150 -1.72 -2.28 -4.62
N TYR A 151 -1.17 -1.27 -3.96
CA TYR A 151 -1.53 0.13 -4.19
C TYR A 151 -0.63 0.71 -5.26
N TYR A 152 -1.21 0.99 -6.43
CA TYR A 152 -0.45 1.36 -7.62
C TYR A 152 -0.65 2.82 -7.99
N GLU A 153 0.44 3.57 -8.02
CA GLU A 153 0.46 5.00 -8.36
C GLU A 153 0.95 5.29 -9.79
N GLY A 154 1.38 4.26 -10.52
CA GLY A 154 1.93 4.43 -11.87
C GLY A 154 0.92 4.93 -12.89
N LYS A 155 1.44 5.59 -13.97
CA LYS A 155 0.59 6.12 -15.06
C LYS A 155 0.09 5.04 -16.02
N ARG A 156 0.87 3.97 -16.20
CA ARG A 156 0.52 2.89 -17.12
C ARG A 156 -0.56 2.01 -16.51
N LYS A 157 -1.43 1.46 -17.34
CA LYS A 157 -2.38 0.45 -16.89
C LYS A 157 -1.62 -0.75 -16.35
N TRP A 158 -2.06 -1.29 -15.21
CA TRP A 158 -1.51 -2.51 -14.65
C TRP A 158 -1.70 -3.68 -15.61
N THR A 159 -0.64 -4.44 -15.89
CA THR A 159 -0.64 -5.55 -16.85
C THR A 159 0.05 -6.81 -16.31
N ALA A 160 0.51 -6.81 -15.06
CA ALA A 160 1.01 -8.03 -14.44
C ALA A 160 -0.16 -8.98 -14.10
N ASP A 161 0.11 -10.28 -14.18
CA ASP A 161 -0.86 -11.32 -13.86
C ASP A 161 -1.29 -11.23 -12.40
N LEU A 162 -2.60 -11.29 -12.15
CA LEU A 162 -3.17 -11.16 -10.80
C LEU A 162 -3.10 -12.45 -9.98
N ASN A 163 -2.87 -13.60 -10.62
CA ASN A 163 -2.76 -14.89 -9.97
C ASN A 163 -1.33 -15.39 -10.05
N LEU A 164 -0.83 -15.99 -8.98
CA LEU A 164 0.51 -16.56 -8.97
C LEU A 164 0.68 -17.66 -10.02
N LYS A 165 -0.32 -18.51 -10.22
CA LYS A 165 -0.27 -19.63 -11.16
C LYS A 165 0.04 -19.20 -12.60
N ASP A 166 -0.42 -18.00 -13.01
CA ASP A 166 -0.22 -17.49 -14.37
C ASP A 166 1.26 -17.15 -14.65
N ARG A 167 2.11 -17.16 -13.62
CA ARG A 167 3.56 -16.98 -13.69
C ARG A 167 4.37 -18.28 -13.64
N ILE A 168 3.70 -19.45 -13.60
CA ILE A 168 4.33 -20.77 -13.46
C ILE A 168 4.12 -21.57 -14.75
N GLU A 169 5.20 -22.14 -15.28
CA GLU A 169 5.14 -23.00 -16.47
C GLU A 169 4.27 -24.24 -16.20
N PHE A 170 3.52 -24.69 -17.20
CA PHE A 170 2.63 -25.86 -17.14
C PHE A 170 1.51 -25.75 -16.09
N SER A 171 1.12 -24.53 -15.71
CA SER A 171 0.12 -24.33 -14.65
C SER A 171 -1.25 -24.91 -15.01
N GLU A 172 -1.64 -24.89 -16.29
CA GLU A 172 -2.93 -25.41 -16.75
C GLU A 172 -3.03 -26.94 -16.59
N GLU A 173 -1.93 -27.67 -16.87
CA GLU A 173 -1.91 -29.14 -16.78
C GLU A 173 -1.67 -29.66 -15.37
N MET A 174 -1.01 -28.83 -14.53
CA MET A 174 -0.51 -29.25 -13.22
C MET A 174 -1.04 -28.41 -12.06
N GLU A 175 -2.19 -27.75 -12.22
CA GLU A 175 -2.78 -26.81 -11.27
C GLU A 175 -2.81 -27.31 -9.81
N LYS A 176 -3.11 -28.61 -9.61
CA LYS A 176 -3.20 -29.21 -8.27
C LYS A 176 -1.86 -29.29 -7.51
N TYR A 177 -0.74 -29.04 -8.17
CA TYR A 177 0.60 -29.04 -7.56
C TYR A 177 1.18 -27.65 -7.35
N ILE A 178 0.47 -26.61 -7.78
CA ILE A 178 0.94 -25.23 -7.81
C ILE A 178 0.29 -24.46 -6.67
N PRO A 179 1.06 -23.74 -5.82
CA PRO A 179 0.47 -22.78 -4.90
C PRO A 179 -0.15 -21.64 -5.72
N ASP A 180 -1.39 -21.32 -5.41
CA ASP A 180 -2.08 -20.24 -6.09
C ASP A 180 -2.75 -19.29 -5.10
N PHE A 181 -2.77 -18.02 -5.43
CA PHE A 181 -3.54 -16.96 -4.79
C PHE A 181 -3.73 -15.81 -5.78
N THR A 182 -4.74 -15.02 -5.51
CA THR A 182 -5.01 -13.78 -6.25
C THR A 182 -4.70 -12.59 -5.36
N TYR A 183 -4.07 -11.55 -5.91
CA TYR A 183 -3.93 -10.26 -5.24
C TYR A 183 -4.81 -9.20 -5.90
N GLN A 184 -5.21 -8.20 -5.13
CA GLN A 184 -5.97 -7.07 -5.66
C GLN A 184 -5.04 -5.91 -5.98
N VAL A 185 -5.31 -5.22 -7.09
CA VAL A 185 -4.64 -3.96 -7.44
C VAL A 185 -5.63 -2.82 -7.27
N VAL A 186 -5.25 -1.82 -6.48
CA VAL A 186 -5.95 -0.54 -6.38
C VAL A 186 -5.07 0.51 -7.02
N SER A 187 -5.42 0.92 -8.23
CA SER A 187 -4.70 1.98 -8.95
C SER A 187 -5.33 3.33 -8.67
N VAL A 188 -4.52 4.33 -8.31
CA VAL A 188 -5.04 5.71 -8.12
C VAL A 188 -5.65 6.27 -9.40
N ARG A 189 -5.24 5.76 -10.57
CA ARG A 189 -5.72 6.21 -11.87
C ARG A 189 -6.92 5.44 -12.42
N GLN A 190 -7.41 4.45 -11.69
CA GLN A 190 -8.69 3.81 -12.04
C GLN A 190 -9.89 4.70 -11.71
N TYR A 191 -9.70 5.70 -10.85
CA TYR A 191 -10.72 6.67 -10.48
C TYR A 191 -10.49 8.00 -11.23
N THR A 192 -11.54 8.63 -11.70
CA THR A 192 -11.48 10.02 -12.18
C THR A 192 -11.32 10.98 -11.00
N ASN A 193 -11.05 12.26 -11.26
CA ASN A 193 -10.99 13.25 -10.19
C ASN A 193 -12.38 13.50 -9.59
N GLU A 194 -13.41 13.45 -10.42
CA GLU A 194 -14.81 13.58 -10.03
C GLU A 194 -15.24 12.46 -9.09
N GLU A 195 -14.95 11.20 -9.45
CA GLU A 195 -15.26 10.02 -8.61
C GLU A 195 -14.57 10.09 -7.25
N LEU A 196 -13.31 10.55 -7.21
CA LEU A 196 -12.60 10.73 -5.94
C LEU A 196 -13.20 11.88 -5.14
N SER A 197 -13.59 12.98 -5.80
CA SER A 197 -14.21 14.13 -5.14
C SER A 197 -15.55 13.77 -4.49
N GLU A 198 -16.34 12.90 -5.09
CA GLU A 198 -17.63 12.45 -4.58
C GLU A 198 -17.51 11.54 -3.34
N LYS A 199 -16.36 10.96 -3.06
CA LYS A 199 -16.16 10.10 -1.89
C LYS A 199 -16.07 10.88 -0.57
N HIS A 200 -15.63 12.12 -0.58
CA HIS A 200 -15.53 13.02 0.58
C HIS A 200 -14.82 12.39 1.81
N ASP A 201 -13.91 11.47 1.61
CA ASP A 201 -13.08 10.90 2.67
C ASP A 201 -11.63 11.36 2.57
N GLU A 202 -10.88 11.25 3.66
CA GLU A 202 -9.49 11.73 3.68
C GLU A 202 -8.60 10.93 2.71
N MET A 203 -8.91 9.65 2.47
CA MET A 203 -8.14 8.83 1.52
C MET A 203 -8.36 9.28 0.07
N SER A 204 -9.54 9.81 -0.28
CA SER A 204 -9.78 10.37 -1.62
C SER A 204 -8.87 11.55 -1.92
N LEU A 205 -8.65 12.43 -0.95
CA LEU A 205 -7.73 13.56 -1.11
C LEU A 205 -6.27 13.10 -1.21
N VAL A 206 -5.86 12.07 -0.44
CA VAL A 206 -4.55 11.42 -0.63
C VAL A 206 -4.39 10.91 -2.05
N MET A 207 -5.40 10.21 -2.58
CA MET A 207 -5.34 9.64 -3.93
C MET A 207 -5.30 10.74 -5.01
N LEU A 208 -6.07 11.82 -4.86
CA LEU A 208 -6.00 12.99 -5.75
C LEU A 208 -4.60 13.60 -5.76
N ILE A 209 -3.99 13.81 -4.60
CA ILE A 209 -2.63 14.32 -4.49
C ILE A 209 -1.64 13.35 -5.15
N ASN A 210 -1.76 12.04 -4.93
CA ASN A 210 -0.86 11.04 -5.51
C ASN A 210 -0.94 10.92 -7.04
N LYS A 211 -2.02 11.42 -7.65
CA LYS A 211 -2.13 11.53 -9.13
C LYS A 211 -1.19 12.59 -9.71
N ILE A 212 -0.71 13.55 -8.92
CA ILE A 212 0.16 14.63 -9.37
C ILE A 212 1.57 14.07 -9.66
N GLN A 213 1.88 13.84 -10.92
CA GLN A 213 3.17 13.31 -11.37
C GLN A 213 3.81 14.16 -12.47
N THR A 214 3.07 15.11 -13.04
CA THR A 214 3.50 16.07 -14.06
C THR A 214 2.84 17.42 -13.79
N GLU A 215 3.32 18.48 -14.47
CA GLU A 215 2.69 19.80 -14.42
C GLU A 215 1.25 19.78 -14.95
N GLU A 216 0.95 18.92 -15.91
CA GLU A 216 -0.42 18.72 -16.41
C GLU A 216 -1.31 18.12 -15.32
N ASP A 217 -0.84 17.09 -14.60
CA ASP A 217 -1.57 16.51 -13.47
C ASP A 217 -1.83 17.56 -12.37
N LEU A 218 -0.86 18.45 -12.10
CA LEU A 218 -1.01 19.55 -11.15
C LEU A 218 -2.09 20.54 -11.62
N SER A 219 -2.10 20.85 -12.92
CA SER A 219 -3.15 21.69 -13.51
C SER A 219 -4.53 21.08 -13.40
N GLU A 220 -4.65 19.75 -13.61
CA GLU A 220 -5.91 19.03 -13.43
C GLU A 220 -6.34 18.96 -11.96
N PHE A 221 -5.40 18.79 -11.03
CA PHE A 221 -5.68 18.84 -9.60
C PHE A 221 -6.26 20.21 -9.18
N ARG A 222 -5.72 21.31 -9.71
CA ARG A 222 -6.24 22.68 -9.45
C ARG A 222 -7.67 22.92 -9.97
N LYS A 223 -8.18 22.07 -10.85
CA LYS A 223 -9.58 22.14 -11.31
C LYS A 223 -10.56 21.40 -10.41
N VAL A 224 -10.03 20.61 -9.46
CA VAL A 224 -10.87 19.96 -8.44
C VAL A 224 -11.55 21.03 -7.61
N SER A 225 -12.80 20.81 -7.24
CA SER A 225 -13.60 21.76 -6.46
C SER A 225 -12.88 22.19 -5.18
N GLU A 226 -12.61 23.49 -5.05
CA GLU A 226 -12.04 24.07 -3.83
C GLU A 226 -12.90 23.72 -2.60
N GLU A 227 -14.22 23.80 -2.71
CA GLU A 227 -15.16 23.48 -1.64
C GLU A 227 -14.96 22.03 -1.14
N MET A 228 -14.73 21.06 -2.05
CA MET A 228 -14.47 19.67 -1.67
C MET A 228 -13.13 19.52 -0.98
N VAL A 229 -12.08 20.12 -1.53
CA VAL A 229 -10.73 20.08 -0.97
C VAL A 229 -10.72 20.72 0.41
N ASP A 230 -11.26 21.93 0.54
CA ASP A 230 -11.33 22.68 1.79
C ASP A 230 -12.16 21.96 2.85
N SER A 231 -13.30 21.39 2.46
CA SER A 231 -14.15 20.61 3.35
C SER A 231 -13.44 19.34 3.84
N THR A 232 -12.83 18.59 2.95
CA THR A 232 -12.10 17.34 3.31
C THR A 232 -10.88 17.66 4.15
N TYR A 233 -10.07 18.63 3.75
CA TYR A 233 -8.90 19.08 4.49
C TYR A 233 -9.29 19.69 5.84
N GLY A 234 -10.27 20.61 5.86
CA GLY A 234 -10.70 21.31 7.07
C GLY A 234 -11.18 20.36 8.16
N ASN A 235 -11.91 19.31 7.80
CA ASN A 235 -12.45 18.31 8.71
C ASN A 235 -11.43 17.20 9.09
N ALA A 236 -10.30 17.12 8.41
CA ALA A 236 -9.28 16.11 8.70
C ALA A 236 -8.57 16.41 10.03
N PRO A 237 -8.19 15.38 10.80
CA PRO A 237 -7.30 15.53 11.95
C PRO A 237 -5.95 16.14 11.56
N ASP A 238 -5.30 16.84 12.50
CA ASP A 238 -4.04 17.53 12.23
C ASP A 238 -2.93 16.58 11.73
N GLU A 239 -2.87 15.36 12.24
CA GLU A 239 -1.92 14.35 11.74
C GLU A 239 -2.12 14.01 10.27
N ILE A 240 -3.37 13.97 9.79
CA ILE A 240 -3.68 13.72 8.37
C ILE A 240 -3.36 14.95 7.52
N LYS A 241 -3.64 16.15 8.04
CA LYS A 241 -3.23 17.41 7.38
C LYS A 241 -1.71 17.45 7.15
N GLU A 242 -0.93 17.01 8.13
CA GLU A 242 0.53 16.93 7.97
C GLU A 242 0.95 15.87 6.92
N ILE A 243 0.23 14.76 6.81
CA ILE A 243 0.45 13.77 5.74
C ILE A 243 0.19 14.39 4.37
N TYR A 244 -0.93 15.11 4.18
CA TYR A 244 -1.22 15.81 2.92
C TYR A 244 -0.12 16.78 2.53
N LYS A 245 0.32 17.64 3.47
CA LYS A 245 1.39 18.62 3.24
C LYS A 245 2.70 17.93 2.82
N LYS A 246 3.09 16.87 3.51
CA LYS A 246 4.33 16.13 3.22
C LYS A 246 4.29 15.49 1.84
N ILE A 247 3.18 14.82 1.49
CA ILE A 247 3.03 14.18 0.18
C ILE A 247 3.07 15.23 -0.92
N LEU A 248 2.26 16.28 -0.79
CA LEU A 248 2.18 17.35 -1.78
C LEU A 248 3.52 18.06 -1.94
N TRP A 249 4.18 18.43 -0.84
CA TRP A 249 5.52 19.02 -0.87
C TRP A 249 6.52 18.14 -1.64
N SER A 250 6.54 16.85 -1.33
CA SER A 250 7.42 15.89 -2.01
C SER A 250 7.18 15.82 -3.52
N LEU A 251 5.91 15.84 -3.94
CA LEU A 251 5.54 15.80 -5.35
C LEU A 251 5.89 17.12 -6.06
N LEU A 252 5.63 18.27 -5.45
CA LEU A 252 5.98 19.59 -6.01
C LEU A 252 7.50 19.75 -6.16
N MET A 253 8.29 19.27 -5.18
CA MET A 253 9.75 19.28 -5.29
C MET A 253 10.25 18.38 -6.44
N LYS A 254 9.60 17.23 -6.66
CA LYS A 254 9.91 16.36 -7.79
C LYS A 254 9.61 17.02 -9.14
N LEU A 255 8.56 17.81 -9.20
CA LEU A 255 8.21 18.60 -10.38
C LEU A 255 9.08 19.84 -10.54
N LYS A 256 10.03 20.08 -9.62
CA LYS A 256 10.92 21.25 -9.60
C LYS A 256 10.15 22.58 -9.48
N VAL A 257 9.00 22.56 -8.84
CA VAL A 257 8.25 23.77 -8.50
C VAL A 257 9.07 24.60 -7.52
N PRO A 258 9.23 25.93 -7.74
CA PRO A 258 9.95 26.79 -6.81
C PRO A 258 9.36 26.73 -5.39
N ASN A 259 10.22 26.81 -4.37
CA ASN A 259 9.80 26.66 -2.97
C ASN A 259 8.70 27.64 -2.55
N GLU A 260 8.76 28.89 -3.03
CA GLU A 260 7.74 29.91 -2.75
C GLU A 260 6.39 29.52 -3.35
N GLU A 261 6.37 29.08 -4.61
CA GLU A 261 5.16 28.61 -5.28
C GLU A 261 4.62 27.34 -4.62
N ALA A 262 5.48 26.39 -4.28
CA ALA A 262 5.08 25.17 -3.56
C ALA A 262 4.43 25.48 -2.20
N SER A 263 4.97 26.46 -1.46
CA SER A 263 4.39 26.91 -0.20
C SER A 263 3.02 27.54 -0.39
N ASN A 264 2.83 28.33 -1.47
CA ASN A 264 1.56 28.92 -1.81
C ASN A 264 0.50 27.85 -2.15
N ILE A 265 0.85 26.86 -2.99
CA ILE A 265 -0.04 25.75 -3.34
C ILE A 265 -0.50 24.97 -2.10
N ILE A 266 0.43 24.70 -1.17
CA ILE A 266 0.10 24.01 0.09
C ILE A 266 -0.78 24.89 0.98
N GLY A 267 -0.53 26.20 1.00
CA GLY A 267 -1.35 27.17 1.72
C GLY A 267 -2.79 27.26 1.16
N GLU A 268 -2.95 27.26 -0.16
CA GLU A 268 -4.26 27.23 -0.83
C GLU A 268 -5.11 26.04 -0.40
N ILE A 269 -4.52 24.85 -0.28
CA ILE A 269 -5.23 23.62 0.18
C ILE A 269 -5.56 23.71 1.68
N GLY A 270 -4.78 24.45 2.44
CA GLY A 270 -4.96 24.60 3.89
C GLY A 270 -6.04 25.61 4.30
N GLY A 271 -6.62 26.33 3.34
CA GLY A 271 -7.50 27.48 3.64
C GLY A 271 -6.76 28.54 4.45
N HIS A 272 -6.74 29.75 4.02
CA HIS A 272 -6.09 30.89 4.73
C HIS A 272 -6.50 31.01 6.19
#